data_2b2fb00fc65a9a9b4bbb2ffc137c0871
#
_entry.id   2b2fb00fc65a9a9b4bbb2ffc137c0871
#
_cell.length_a   1.000
_cell.length_b   1.000
_cell.length_c   1.000
_cell.angle_alpha   90.00
_cell.angle_beta   90.00
_cell.angle_gamma   90.00
#
_symmetry.space_group_name_H-M   'P 1'
#
loop_
_entity.id
_entity.type
_entity.pdbx_description
1 polymer ?
#
loop_
_entity_poly.entity_id
_entity_poly.type
_entity_poly.pdbx_seq_one_letter_code
_entity_poly.pdbx_strand_id
1 'polypeptide(L)'
;DRFYYDAAHAESEHVNFIGYTVKGGANYNINEKHNVFANLGYISRAPFFSGGAFLQSTTSNVKNPDPLNEKVFSAEIGYGFRSGILSVNLNGYYTLWMDKSVVRSSSMANGDYARVNLSGVDARHMGLELDFVLRPNRWLDVTGMLSLGDWQWDSDSKGYIYDTQGQPLTKALDGTVASGIMAEDHAWLNLKQKGIKVGGSAQTTGALGVTVRPMKGLRVSADWNAYGNNYADFYIGSNTSLNGNSTVDVKDPWKIPWGHQLDLSASYAFKIGNVRATIYGNVNNVYDYNYIMDAQCAAADEGIWQNVYAVMYSFGRTYTVRLKINF
;
A
#
# COMPACT_ATOMS: atom_id res chain seq x y z
N ASP A 1 19.70 21.15 4.93
CA ASP A 1 19.56 21.93 6.15
C ASP A 1 18.67 23.15 6.08
N ARG A 2 17.62 23.04 5.34
CA ARG A 2 16.55 24.03 5.16
C ARG A 2 15.47 23.92 6.23
N PHE A 3 15.73 23.22 7.33
CA PHE A 3 14.68 22.78 8.20
C PHE A 3 14.51 23.59 9.45
N TYR A 4 15.47 24.42 9.80
CA TYR A 4 15.50 25.02 11.11
C TYR A 4 15.69 26.51 10.98
N TYR A 5 14.56 27.17 10.99
CA TYR A 5 14.54 28.61 10.94
C TYR A 5 14.74 29.18 12.34
N ASP A 6 13.89 28.74 13.26
CA ASP A 6 13.91 29.10 14.67
C ASP A 6 13.04 28.13 15.48
N ALA A 7 13.03 28.27 16.80
CA ALA A 7 12.23 27.42 17.68
C ALA A 7 10.73 27.53 17.43
N ALA A 8 10.22 28.68 17.02
CA ALA A 8 8.79 28.89 16.75
C ALA A 8 8.31 28.08 15.54
N HIS A 9 9.17 27.81 14.57
CA HIS A 9 8.87 26.99 13.42
C HIS A 9 9.15 25.50 13.67
N ALA A 10 9.94 25.15 14.67
CA ALA A 10 10.30 23.78 15.03
C ALA A 10 9.25 23.11 15.94
N GLU A 11 8.50 23.91 16.70
CA GLU A 11 7.47 23.42 17.61
C GLU A 11 6.09 23.40 16.96
N SER A 12 5.31 22.35 17.26
CA SER A 12 3.91 22.27 16.90
C SER A 12 3.02 22.48 18.12
N GLU A 13 1.73 22.77 17.89
CA GLU A 13 0.75 22.67 18.94
C GLU A 13 0.63 21.24 19.47
N HIS A 14 0.22 21.08 20.73
CA HIS A 14 -0.11 19.78 21.27
C HIS A 14 -1.50 19.35 20.83
N VAL A 15 -1.61 18.17 20.24
CA VAL A 15 -2.87 17.54 19.87
C VAL A 15 -2.96 16.18 20.56
N ASN A 16 -4.04 15.94 21.29
CA ASN A 16 -4.26 14.69 22.01
C ASN A 16 -5.31 13.84 21.29
N PHE A 17 -4.98 12.57 21.09
CA PHE A 17 -5.88 11.58 20.53
C PHE A 17 -6.00 10.39 21.48
N ILE A 18 -7.22 9.92 21.70
CA ILE A 18 -7.48 8.69 22.44
C ILE A 18 -7.62 7.56 21.41
N GLY A 19 -6.66 6.64 21.42
CA GLY A 19 -6.72 5.41 20.64
C GLY A 19 -7.11 4.21 21.48
N TYR A 20 -7.79 3.24 20.85
CA TYR A 20 -8.12 1.97 21.49
C TYR A 20 -8.15 0.83 20.46
N THR A 21 -7.98 -0.38 20.97
CA THR A 21 -8.02 -1.60 20.12
C THR A 21 -8.82 -2.66 20.87
N VAL A 22 -9.77 -3.26 20.16
CA VAL A 22 -10.50 -4.45 20.63
C VAL A 22 -10.33 -5.54 19.57
N LYS A 23 -9.83 -6.70 20.01
CA LYS A 23 -9.63 -7.86 19.14
C LYS A 23 -10.09 -9.12 19.84
N GLY A 24 -10.68 -10.02 19.07
CA GLY A 24 -11.08 -11.34 19.56
C GLY A 24 -11.08 -12.34 18.42
N GLY A 25 -10.85 -13.59 18.75
CA GLY A 25 -10.88 -14.66 17.77
C GLY A 25 -11.09 -16.02 18.42
N ALA A 26 -11.48 -16.97 17.62
CA ALA A 26 -11.66 -18.35 18.04
C ALA A 26 -11.06 -19.28 16.99
N ASN A 27 -10.47 -20.36 17.43
CA ASN A 27 -10.01 -21.46 16.59
C ASN A 27 -10.66 -22.75 17.10
N TYR A 28 -11.23 -23.52 16.19
CA TYR A 28 -11.81 -24.81 16.47
C TYR A 28 -11.10 -25.90 15.66
N ASN A 29 -10.47 -26.83 16.35
CA ASN A 29 -9.87 -28.00 15.77
C ASN A 29 -10.95 -29.06 15.54
N ILE A 30 -11.35 -29.26 14.29
CA ILE A 30 -12.33 -30.28 13.90
C ILE A 30 -11.73 -31.66 14.20
N ASN A 31 -10.45 -31.84 13.94
CA ASN A 31 -9.63 -32.99 14.31
C ASN A 31 -8.15 -32.61 14.26
N GLU A 32 -7.25 -33.58 14.36
CA GLU A 32 -5.79 -33.35 14.37
C GLU A 32 -5.24 -32.69 13.06
N LYS A 33 -6.00 -32.76 11.97
CA LYS A 33 -5.56 -32.27 10.66
C LYS A 33 -6.31 -31.04 10.17
N HIS A 34 -7.48 -30.79 10.69
CA HIS A 34 -8.41 -29.78 10.19
C HIS A 34 -8.79 -28.81 11.29
N ASN A 35 -8.69 -27.53 11.02
CA ASN A 35 -9.16 -26.47 11.87
C ASN A 35 -9.89 -25.37 11.08
N VAL A 36 -10.76 -24.66 11.75
CA VAL A 36 -11.37 -23.42 11.29
C VAL A 36 -11.11 -22.33 12.33
N PHE A 37 -10.97 -21.10 11.87
CA PHE A 37 -10.81 -19.96 12.76
C PHE A 37 -11.63 -18.77 12.27
N ALA A 38 -11.94 -17.89 13.21
CA ALA A 38 -12.52 -16.59 12.91
C ALA A 38 -11.88 -15.54 13.81
N ASN A 39 -11.59 -14.36 13.25
CA ASN A 39 -11.03 -13.22 13.94
C ASN A 39 -11.88 -11.99 13.67
N LEU A 40 -12.04 -11.15 14.68
CA LEU A 40 -12.65 -9.83 14.59
C LEU A 40 -11.74 -8.82 15.25
N GLY A 41 -11.62 -7.66 14.66
CA GLY A 41 -10.83 -6.57 15.21
C GLY A 41 -11.44 -5.20 14.93
N TYR A 42 -11.32 -4.31 15.90
CA TYR A 42 -11.61 -2.91 15.74
C TYR A 42 -10.49 -2.08 16.36
N ILE A 43 -9.96 -1.15 15.60
CA ILE A 43 -8.85 -0.29 16.01
C ILE A 43 -9.28 1.15 15.77
N SER A 44 -9.06 2.01 16.75
CA SER A 44 -9.09 3.47 16.59
C SER A 44 -7.70 3.99 16.96
N ARG A 45 -7.06 4.71 16.05
CA ARG A 45 -5.73 5.27 16.25
C ARG A 45 -5.67 6.75 15.87
N ALA A 46 -4.72 7.46 16.43
CA ALA A 46 -4.41 8.80 15.99
C ALA A 46 -4.12 8.82 14.47
N PRO A 47 -4.52 9.86 13.75
CA PRO A 47 -4.16 10.04 12.35
C PRO A 47 -2.64 10.22 12.21
N PHE A 48 -2.13 10.09 10.99
CA PHE A 48 -0.74 10.42 10.71
C PHE A 48 -0.43 11.88 11.04
N PHE A 49 0.82 12.17 11.40
CA PHE A 49 1.25 13.53 11.71
C PHE A 49 0.97 14.47 10.54
N SER A 50 1.52 14.19 9.36
CA SER A 50 1.34 15.00 8.16
C SER A 50 0.06 14.63 7.41
N GLY A 51 -0.79 15.59 7.16
CA GLY A 51 -2.07 15.43 6.47
C GLY A 51 -3.23 14.97 7.36
N GLY A 52 -2.94 14.46 8.55
CA GLY A 52 -3.94 14.00 9.51
C GLY A 52 -4.04 14.92 10.72
N ALA A 53 -3.11 14.86 11.67
CA ALA A 53 -3.08 15.73 12.83
C ALA A 53 -2.70 17.17 12.46
N PHE A 54 -1.80 17.32 11.52
CA PHE A 54 -1.34 18.60 10.97
C PHE A 54 -1.51 18.62 9.46
N LEU A 55 -1.76 19.80 8.90
CA LEU A 55 -1.80 20.01 7.47
C LEU A 55 -0.41 19.70 6.86
N GLN A 56 -0.39 19.17 5.65
CA GLN A 56 0.87 18.96 4.97
C GLN A 56 1.44 20.31 4.51
N SER A 57 2.52 20.73 5.13
CA SER A 57 3.24 21.95 4.83
C SER A 57 4.74 21.70 4.76
N THR A 58 5.48 22.56 4.04
CA THR A 58 6.94 22.49 3.96
C THR A 58 7.63 23.40 4.98
N THR A 59 6.91 24.34 5.57
CA THR A 59 7.51 25.42 6.36
C THR A 59 6.88 25.63 7.73
N SER A 60 5.73 25.01 8.02
CA SER A 60 5.02 25.21 9.27
C SER A 60 4.27 23.96 9.71
N ASN A 61 4.03 23.84 11.01
CA ASN A 61 3.21 22.79 11.61
C ASN A 61 1.81 23.35 11.95
N VAL A 62 1.01 23.61 10.91
CA VAL A 62 -0.37 24.09 11.08
C VAL A 62 -1.26 22.92 11.45
N LYS A 63 -1.95 23.04 12.57
CA LYS A 63 -2.89 22.01 13.03
C LYS A 63 -4.03 21.84 12.02
N ASN A 64 -4.38 20.58 11.74
CA ASN A 64 -5.59 20.28 10.98
C ASN A 64 -6.81 20.72 11.80
N PRO A 65 -7.73 21.54 11.26
CA PRO A 65 -8.91 21.99 12.01
C PRO A 65 -9.89 20.87 12.34
N ASP A 66 -9.89 19.77 11.57
CA ASP A 66 -10.78 18.63 11.75
C ASP A 66 -9.99 17.28 11.70
N PRO A 67 -9.13 17.03 12.70
CA PRO A 67 -8.34 15.81 12.73
C PRO A 67 -9.18 14.64 13.24
N LEU A 68 -9.36 13.61 12.42
CA LEU A 68 -10.12 12.42 12.77
C LEU A 68 -9.20 11.26 13.12
N ASN A 69 -9.55 10.50 14.15
CA ASN A 69 -8.93 9.20 14.38
C ASN A 69 -9.24 8.27 13.20
N GLU A 70 -8.22 7.63 12.67
CA GLU A 70 -8.41 6.55 11.72
C GLU A 70 -8.95 5.31 12.44
N LYS A 71 -9.90 4.64 11.82
CA LYS A 71 -10.53 3.44 12.37
C LYS A 71 -10.41 2.29 11.38
N VAL A 72 -10.19 1.10 11.91
CA VAL A 72 -10.12 -0.12 11.10
C VAL A 72 -11.00 -1.17 11.74
N PHE A 73 -12.02 -1.62 11.01
CA PHE A 73 -12.75 -2.84 11.31
C PHE A 73 -12.20 -3.96 10.43
N SER A 74 -11.93 -5.12 11.00
CA SER A 74 -11.47 -6.29 10.27
C SER A 74 -12.20 -7.54 10.74
N ALA A 75 -12.62 -8.36 9.78
CA ALA A 75 -13.18 -9.68 10.01
C ALA A 75 -12.48 -10.69 9.10
N GLU A 76 -12.14 -11.84 9.66
CA GLU A 76 -11.50 -12.94 8.94
C GLU A 76 -12.16 -14.26 9.31
N ILE A 77 -12.27 -15.15 8.33
CA ILE A 77 -12.63 -16.56 8.52
C ILE A 77 -11.66 -17.42 7.72
N GLY A 78 -11.16 -18.48 8.33
CA GLY A 78 -10.19 -19.32 7.66
C GLY A 78 -10.35 -20.79 7.98
N TYR A 79 -9.76 -21.59 7.10
CA TYR A 79 -9.67 -23.04 7.21
C TYR A 79 -8.22 -23.48 7.03
N GLY A 80 -7.77 -24.32 7.94
CA GLY A 80 -6.45 -24.92 7.89
C GLY A 80 -6.52 -26.45 7.73
N PHE A 81 -5.70 -26.96 6.84
CA PHE A 81 -5.42 -28.40 6.72
C PHE A 81 -3.95 -28.67 6.95
N ARG A 82 -3.63 -29.67 7.75
CA ARG A 82 -2.25 -30.02 8.05
C ARG A 82 -2.07 -31.54 8.12
N SER A 83 -1.14 -32.04 7.33
CA SER A 83 -0.74 -33.45 7.34
C SER A 83 0.78 -33.56 7.41
N GLY A 84 1.31 -34.77 7.40
CA GLY A 84 2.77 -34.98 7.39
C GLY A 84 3.49 -34.41 6.16
N ILE A 85 2.80 -34.26 5.03
CA ILE A 85 3.39 -33.82 3.75
C ILE A 85 2.77 -32.53 3.20
N LEU A 86 1.57 -32.14 3.65
CA LEU A 86 0.84 -31.00 3.07
C LEU A 86 0.26 -30.12 4.19
N SER A 87 0.52 -28.82 4.10
CA SER A 87 -0.17 -27.79 4.87
C SER A 87 -0.84 -26.85 3.90
N VAL A 88 -2.11 -26.53 4.14
CA VAL A 88 -2.92 -25.58 3.34
C VAL A 88 -3.65 -24.66 4.30
N ASN A 89 -3.65 -23.37 4.01
CA ASN A 89 -4.53 -22.41 4.65
C ASN A 89 -5.35 -21.70 3.57
N LEU A 90 -6.63 -21.56 3.84
CA LEU A 90 -7.56 -20.76 3.05
C LEU A 90 -8.19 -19.73 3.97
N ASN A 91 -8.09 -18.46 3.62
CA ASN A 91 -8.56 -17.34 4.41
C ASN A 91 -9.44 -16.42 3.57
N GLY A 92 -10.58 -16.00 4.12
CA GLY A 92 -11.40 -14.91 3.58
C GLY A 92 -11.36 -13.74 4.55
N TYR A 93 -11.13 -12.54 4.03
CA TYR A 93 -11.06 -11.33 4.84
C TYR A 93 -11.97 -10.24 4.33
N TYR A 94 -12.42 -9.39 5.27
CA TYR A 94 -13.09 -8.13 5.02
C TYR A 94 -12.54 -7.07 5.97
N THR A 95 -12.04 -5.98 5.42
CA THR A 95 -11.49 -4.87 6.19
C THR A 95 -12.11 -3.56 5.70
N LEU A 96 -12.69 -2.81 6.60
CA LEU A 96 -13.17 -1.46 6.37
C LEU A 96 -12.23 -0.48 7.09
N TRP A 97 -11.56 0.35 6.33
CA TRP A 97 -10.69 1.40 6.82
C TRP A 97 -11.44 2.72 6.72
N MET A 98 -11.76 3.32 7.84
CA MET A 98 -12.62 4.49 7.98
C MET A 98 -11.85 5.71 8.46
N ASP A 99 -12.34 6.87 8.09
CA ASP A 99 -11.82 8.17 8.53
C ASP A 99 -10.33 8.36 8.21
N LYS A 100 -9.85 7.82 7.08
CA LYS A 100 -8.47 8.07 6.64
C LYS A 100 -8.28 9.54 6.31
N SER A 101 -7.10 10.04 6.66
CA SER A 101 -6.61 11.33 6.18
C SER A 101 -5.75 11.11 4.93
N VAL A 102 -6.08 11.76 3.84
CA VAL A 102 -5.37 11.67 2.57
C VAL A 102 -5.04 13.07 2.08
N VAL A 103 -3.80 13.27 1.64
CA VAL A 103 -3.39 14.52 1.00
C VAL A 103 -3.24 14.31 -0.49
N ARG A 104 -3.82 15.21 -1.26
CA ARG A 104 -3.65 15.28 -2.70
C ARG A 104 -3.04 16.61 -3.08
N SER A 105 -2.26 16.63 -4.15
CA SER A 105 -1.65 17.85 -4.67
C SER A 105 -2.29 18.22 -5.98
N SER A 106 -2.39 19.51 -6.24
CA SER A 106 -2.82 20.06 -7.52
C SER A 106 -2.04 21.32 -7.85
N SER A 107 -1.98 21.68 -9.13
CA SER A 107 -1.42 22.96 -9.56
C SER A 107 -2.52 24.04 -9.57
N MET A 108 -2.18 25.22 -9.11
CA MET A 108 -3.04 26.40 -9.21
C MET A 108 -2.85 27.10 -10.56
N ALA A 109 -3.75 28.02 -10.90
CA ALA A 109 -3.68 28.78 -12.15
C ALA A 109 -2.41 29.64 -12.28
N ASN A 110 -1.83 30.06 -11.17
CA ASN A 110 -0.57 30.82 -11.11
C ASN A 110 0.70 29.94 -11.22
N GLY A 111 0.56 28.61 -11.34
CA GLY A 111 1.66 27.66 -11.41
C GLY A 111 2.15 27.13 -10.06
N ASP A 112 1.67 27.65 -8.93
CA ASP A 112 1.98 27.15 -7.60
C ASP A 112 1.25 25.81 -7.32
N TYR A 113 1.67 25.14 -6.26
CA TYR A 113 1.03 23.92 -5.80
C TYR A 113 0.05 24.20 -4.66
N ALA A 114 -1.12 23.61 -4.75
CA ALA A 114 -2.07 23.53 -3.66
C ALA A 114 -2.07 22.13 -3.03
N ARG A 115 -2.39 22.07 -1.74
CA ARG A 115 -2.61 20.85 -0.98
C ARG A 115 -4.07 20.71 -0.64
N VAL A 116 -4.67 19.61 -1.01
CA VAL A 116 -6.03 19.25 -0.60
C VAL A 116 -5.92 18.22 0.52
N ASN A 117 -6.32 18.63 1.72
CA ASN A 117 -6.35 17.74 2.88
C ASN A 117 -7.76 17.15 3.00
N LEU A 118 -7.88 15.87 2.68
CA LEU A 118 -9.12 15.10 2.73
C LEU A 118 -9.18 14.37 4.06
N SER A 119 -10.25 14.53 4.82
CA SER A 119 -10.53 13.78 6.04
C SER A 119 -11.79 12.94 5.85
N GLY A 120 -11.93 11.85 6.63
CA GLY A 120 -13.12 11.00 6.55
C GLY A 120 -13.20 10.15 5.30
N VAL A 121 -12.06 9.72 4.77
CA VAL A 121 -11.99 8.87 3.57
C VAL A 121 -12.05 7.41 3.97
N ASP A 122 -13.02 6.66 3.42
CA ASP A 122 -13.19 5.24 3.70
C ASP A 122 -12.69 4.39 2.54
N ALA A 123 -12.10 3.24 2.89
CA ALA A 123 -11.67 2.24 1.91
C ALA A 123 -12.05 0.83 2.39
N ARG A 124 -12.61 0.04 1.49
CA ARG A 124 -12.97 -1.35 1.71
C ARG A 124 -11.96 -2.27 1.02
N HIS A 125 -11.46 -3.24 1.78
CA HIS A 125 -10.57 -4.29 1.29
C HIS A 125 -11.18 -5.64 1.63
N MET A 126 -11.45 -6.46 0.64
CA MET A 126 -11.92 -7.83 0.85
C MET A 126 -11.25 -8.78 -0.13
N GLY A 127 -11.17 -10.04 0.24
CA GLY A 127 -10.54 -11.01 -0.63
C GLY A 127 -10.46 -12.41 -0.06
N LEU A 128 -9.84 -13.27 -0.85
CA LEU A 128 -9.51 -14.64 -0.51
C LEU A 128 -8.01 -14.87 -0.64
N GLU A 129 -7.45 -15.59 0.30
CA GLU A 129 -6.04 -15.95 0.33
C GLU A 129 -5.90 -17.45 0.50
N LEU A 130 -5.07 -18.05 -0.32
CA LEU A 130 -4.67 -19.45 -0.26
C LEU A 130 -3.16 -19.53 -0.13
N ASP A 131 -2.67 -20.28 0.82
CA ASP A 131 -1.27 -20.68 0.85
C ASP A 131 -1.14 -22.18 1.08
N PHE A 132 -0.09 -22.77 0.55
CA PHE A 132 0.23 -24.17 0.80
C PHE A 132 1.73 -24.43 0.83
N VAL A 133 2.08 -25.48 1.58
CA VAL A 133 3.42 -26.07 1.62
C VAL A 133 3.28 -27.57 1.43
N LEU A 134 3.89 -28.12 0.38
CA LEU A 134 3.94 -29.53 0.06
C LEU A 134 5.38 -30.04 0.19
N ARG A 135 5.57 -31.04 1.05
CA ARG A 135 6.86 -31.73 1.29
C ARG A 135 6.69 -33.24 1.13
N PRO A 136 6.59 -33.73 -0.12
CA PRO A 136 6.32 -35.15 -0.36
C PRO A 136 7.48 -36.04 0.11
N ASN A 137 8.69 -35.50 0.20
CA ASN A 137 9.87 -36.18 0.66
C ASN A 137 10.95 -35.18 1.13
N ARG A 138 12.11 -35.68 1.60
CA ARG A 138 13.18 -34.84 2.16
C ARG A 138 13.95 -33.98 1.14
N TRP A 139 13.79 -34.22 -0.15
CA TRP A 139 14.55 -33.54 -1.19
C TRP A 139 13.71 -32.51 -2.01
N LEU A 140 12.39 -32.52 -1.83
CA LEU A 140 11.47 -31.62 -2.56
C LEU A 140 10.55 -30.85 -1.62
N ASP A 141 10.55 -29.54 -1.72
CA ASP A 141 9.52 -28.65 -1.18
C ASP A 141 8.85 -27.91 -2.33
N VAL A 142 7.54 -27.80 -2.30
CA VAL A 142 6.76 -26.93 -3.18
C VAL A 142 5.92 -26.00 -2.29
N THR A 143 6.00 -24.73 -2.54
CA THR A 143 5.22 -23.70 -1.84
C THR A 143 4.41 -22.91 -2.83
N GLY A 144 3.23 -22.48 -2.46
CA GLY A 144 2.43 -21.60 -3.30
C GLY A 144 1.55 -20.69 -2.48
N MET A 145 1.22 -19.54 -3.04
CA MET A 145 0.23 -18.63 -2.52
C MET A 145 -0.55 -17.99 -3.66
N LEU A 146 -1.81 -17.68 -3.38
CA LEU A 146 -2.68 -16.91 -4.25
C LEU A 146 -3.53 -15.97 -3.39
N SER A 147 -3.48 -14.70 -3.66
CA SER A 147 -4.36 -13.69 -3.05
C SER A 147 -5.21 -13.06 -4.14
N LEU A 148 -6.52 -13.02 -3.93
CA LEU A 148 -7.52 -12.41 -4.79
C LEU A 148 -8.22 -11.34 -4.00
N GLY A 149 -7.90 -10.08 -4.25
CA GLY A 149 -8.48 -8.92 -3.58
C GLY A 149 -9.47 -8.15 -4.43
N ASP A 150 -10.39 -7.48 -3.76
CA ASP A 150 -11.25 -6.43 -4.30
C ASP A 150 -11.20 -5.23 -3.35
N TRP A 151 -10.41 -4.21 -3.72
CA TRP A 151 -10.15 -3.04 -2.90
C TRP A 151 -10.68 -1.79 -3.59
N GLN A 152 -11.55 -1.08 -2.89
CA GLN A 152 -12.26 0.08 -3.43
C GLN A 152 -12.35 1.19 -2.38
N TRP A 153 -12.37 2.44 -2.83
CA TRP A 153 -12.81 3.54 -2.01
C TRP A 153 -14.30 3.37 -1.69
N ASP A 154 -14.70 3.48 -0.42
CA ASP A 154 -16.07 3.22 0.02
C ASP A 154 -16.84 4.49 0.35
N SER A 155 -16.21 5.65 0.30
CA SER A 155 -16.82 6.96 0.44
C SER A 155 -16.36 7.93 -0.63
N ASP A 156 -17.19 8.90 -0.95
CA ASP A 156 -16.76 10.16 -1.52
C ASP A 156 -16.00 10.94 -0.45
N SER A 157 -15.16 11.87 -0.84
CA SER A 157 -14.40 12.68 0.11
C SER A 157 -14.45 14.15 -0.20
N LYS A 158 -14.44 14.96 0.85
CA LYS A 158 -14.36 16.41 0.76
C LYS A 158 -13.14 16.89 1.54
N GLY A 159 -12.36 17.76 0.94
CA GLY A 159 -11.21 18.37 1.58
C GLY A 159 -11.13 19.85 1.34
N TYR A 160 -10.46 20.53 2.25
CA TYR A 160 -10.15 21.95 2.10
C TYR A 160 -8.79 22.15 1.45
N ILE A 161 -8.64 23.27 0.77
CA ILE A 161 -7.47 23.54 -0.07
C ILE A 161 -6.58 24.55 0.63
N TYR A 162 -5.29 24.21 0.73
CA TYR A 162 -4.25 25.00 1.38
C TYR A 162 -3.10 25.22 0.40
N ASP A 163 -2.37 26.30 0.58
CA ASP A 163 -1.09 26.49 -0.07
C ASP A 163 0.02 25.56 0.52
N THR A 164 1.22 25.65 0.01
CA THR A 164 2.36 24.86 0.48
C THR A 164 2.83 25.26 1.88
N GLN A 165 2.37 26.38 2.40
CA GLN A 165 2.68 26.88 3.74
C GLN A 165 1.58 26.57 4.76
N GLY A 166 0.51 25.89 4.32
CA GLY A 166 -0.64 25.53 5.17
C GLY A 166 -1.63 26.66 5.38
N GLN A 167 -1.60 27.71 4.53
CA GLN A 167 -2.59 28.79 4.60
C GLN A 167 -3.81 28.40 3.77
N PRO A 168 -5.03 28.69 4.26
CA PRO A 168 -6.25 28.39 3.52
C PRO A 168 -6.36 29.26 2.26
N LEU A 169 -6.82 28.66 1.17
CA LEU A 169 -7.10 29.37 -0.07
C LEU A 169 -8.57 29.80 -0.12
N THR A 170 -8.83 30.88 -0.86
CA THR A 170 -10.19 31.38 -1.08
C THR A 170 -10.97 30.53 -2.07
N LYS A 171 -12.30 30.71 -2.13
CA LYS A 171 -13.15 30.04 -3.12
C LYS A 171 -12.76 30.31 -4.56
N ALA A 172 -12.18 31.47 -4.83
CA ALA A 172 -11.78 31.84 -6.18
C ALA A 172 -10.55 31.11 -6.71
N LEU A 173 -9.70 30.60 -5.83
CA LEU A 173 -8.44 29.88 -6.19
C LEU A 173 -7.64 30.59 -7.30
N ASP A 174 -7.66 31.89 -7.31
CA ASP A 174 -6.91 32.71 -8.27
C ASP A 174 -5.42 32.83 -7.89
N GLY A 175 -5.01 32.09 -6.85
CA GLY A 175 -3.66 32.13 -6.29
C GLY A 175 -3.51 33.14 -5.16
N THR A 176 -4.58 33.84 -4.77
CA THR A 176 -4.55 34.70 -3.59
C THR A 176 -4.69 33.86 -2.32
N VAL A 177 -3.86 34.14 -1.34
CA VAL A 177 -3.94 33.56 -0.01
C VAL A 177 -4.58 34.59 0.90
N ALA A 178 -5.69 34.24 1.55
CA ALA A 178 -6.33 35.10 2.52
C ALA A 178 -6.09 34.53 3.92
N SER A 179 -5.48 35.30 4.79
CA SER A 179 -5.34 34.99 6.20
C SER A 179 -6.61 35.35 6.96
N GLY A 180 -7.03 34.49 7.91
CA GLY A 180 -8.20 34.73 8.75
C GLY A 180 -9.55 34.53 8.05
N ILE A 181 -9.58 33.68 7.04
CA ILE A 181 -10.81 33.34 6.30
C ILE A 181 -11.73 32.51 7.20
N MET A 182 -13.01 32.82 7.14
CA MET A 182 -14.08 32.03 7.71
C MET A 182 -14.21 30.69 6.95
N ALA A 183 -14.65 29.63 7.63
CA ALA A 183 -14.79 28.31 7.02
C ALA A 183 -15.70 28.30 5.78
N GLU A 184 -16.69 29.16 5.72
CA GLU A 184 -17.59 29.33 4.58
C GLU A 184 -16.91 29.90 3.33
N ASP A 185 -15.81 30.63 3.49
CA ASP A 185 -15.04 31.22 2.38
C ASP A 185 -13.87 30.33 1.95
N HIS A 186 -13.56 29.32 2.72
CA HIS A 186 -12.46 28.40 2.45
C HIS A 186 -12.77 27.54 1.22
N ALA A 187 -11.87 27.53 0.26
CA ALA A 187 -12.00 26.71 -0.95
C ALA A 187 -11.97 25.21 -0.61
N TRP A 188 -12.82 24.45 -1.25
CA TRP A 188 -12.92 23.02 -1.05
C TRP A 188 -12.97 22.25 -2.36
N LEU A 189 -12.58 20.99 -2.29
CA LEU A 189 -12.69 20.00 -3.36
C LEU A 189 -13.49 18.81 -2.85
N ASN A 190 -14.44 18.38 -3.65
CA ASN A 190 -15.19 17.15 -3.44
C ASN A 190 -14.78 16.12 -4.49
N LEU A 191 -14.32 14.95 -4.06
CA LEU A 191 -13.96 13.84 -4.93
C LEU A 191 -15.06 12.79 -4.89
N LYS A 192 -15.68 12.55 -6.04
CA LYS A 192 -16.64 11.48 -6.26
C LYS A 192 -15.85 10.21 -6.58
N GLN A 193 -15.38 9.50 -5.54
CA GLN A 193 -14.49 8.37 -5.67
C GLN A 193 -15.06 7.04 -5.14
N LYS A 194 -16.27 7.06 -4.59
CA LYS A 194 -16.90 5.83 -4.08
C LYS A 194 -17.03 4.78 -5.18
N GLY A 195 -16.55 3.56 -4.90
CA GLY A 195 -16.54 2.43 -5.84
C GLY A 195 -15.29 2.36 -6.73
N ILE A 196 -14.48 3.40 -6.78
CA ILE A 196 -13.23 3.44 -7.56
C ILE A 196 -12.21 2.50 -6.94
N LYS A 197 -11.43 1.81 -7.75
CA LYS A 197 -10.37 0.90 -7.30
C LYS A 197 -9.27 1.65 -6.56
N VAL A 198 -8.81 1.08 -5.44
CA VAL A 198 -7.62 1.57 -4.74
C VAL A 198 -6.39 1.21 -5.56
N GLY A 199 -5.59 2.21 -5.91
CA GLY A 199 -4.36 2.05 -6.67
C GLY A 199 -3.11 1.82 -5.81
N GLY A 200 -1.96 1.71 -6.48
CA GLY A 200 -0.64 1.61 -5.86
C GLY A 200 -0.28 0.23 -5.27
N SER A 201 -1.14 -0.79 -5.47
CA SER A 201 -0.85 -2.15 -5.02
C SER A 201 -1.65 -3.19 -5.80
N ALA A 202 -1.02 -4.30 -6.16
CA ALA A 202 -1.67 -5.40 -6.88
C ALA A 202 -2.71 -6.09 -6.00
N GLN A 203 -3.96 -6.11 -6.46
CA GLN A 203 -5.08 -6.75 -5.76
C GLN A 203 -5.14 -8.26 -6.03
N THR A 204 -4.39 -8.75 -7.02
CA THR A 204 -4.17 -10.17 -7.26
C THR A 204 -2.68 -10.45 -7.24
N THR A 205 -2.25 -11.34 -6.36
CA THR A 205 -0.86 -11.79 -6.28
C THR A 205 -0.79 -13.31 -6.25
N GLY A 206 0.20 -13.88 -6.91
CA GLY A 206 0.47 -15.30 -6.90
C GLY A 206 1.95 -15.58 -6.77
N ALA A 207 2.30 -16.63 -6.06
CA ALA A 207 3.67 -17.11 -5.98
C ALA A 207 3.71 -18.65 -6.02
N LEU A 208 4.72 -19.20 -6.68
CA LEU A 208 5.01 -20.62 -6.70
C LEU A 208 6.51 -20.83 -6.52
N GLY A 209 6.88 -21.49 -5.45
CA GLY A 209 8.26 -21.82 -5.13
C GLY A 209 8.51 -23.33 -5.21
N VAL A 210 9.61 -23.72 -5.82
CA VAL A 210 10.09 -25.11 -5.83
C VAL A 210 11.51 -25.14 -5.30
N THR A 211 11.74 -25.93 -4.26
CA THR A 211 13.09 -26.17 -3.71
C THR A 211 13.44 -27.62 -3.83
N VAL A 212 14.59 -27.91 -4.42
CA VAL A 212 15.16 -29.26 -4.49
C VAL A 212 16.49 -29.35 -3.73
N ARG A 213 16.71 -30.49 -3.10
CA ARG A 213 17.96 -30.86 -2.38
C ARG A 213 18.51 -32.14 -2.96
N PRO A 214 19.16 -32.07 -4.15
CA PRO A 214 19.57 -33.27 -4.88
C PRO A 214 20.66 -34.05 -4.19
N MET A 215 21.47 -33.40 -3.36
CA MET A 215 22.53 -34.00 -2.58
C MET A 215 22.79 -33.28 -1.27
N LYS A 216 23.53 -33.90 -0.36
CA LYS A 216 23.87 -33.29 0.93
C LYS A 216 24.63 -31.96 0.71
N GLY A 217 24.11 -30.90 1.36
CA GLY A 217 24.68 -29.56 1.30
C GLY A 217 24.21 -28.71 0.12
N LEU A 218 23.67 -29.28 -0.95
CA LEU A 218 23.18 -28.54 -2.10
C LEU A 218 21.66 -28.31 -2.00
N ARG A 219 21.26 -27.04 -2.16
CA ARG A 219 19.88 -26.59 -2.30
C ARG A 219 19.76 -25.71 -3.53
N VAL A 220 18.74 -25.96 -4.33
CA VAL A 220 18.40 -25.12 -5.50
C VAL A 220 16.93 -24.78 -5.39
N SER A 221 16.58 -23.51 -5.61
CA SER A 221 15.20 -23.05 -5.57
C SER A 221 14.88 -22.21 -6.80
N ALA A 222 13.63 -22.31 -7.25
CA ALA A 222 13.03 -21.47 -8.25
C ALA A 222 11.75 -20.88 -7.65
N ASP A 223 11.62 -19.56 -7.67
CA ASP A 223 10.51 -18.81 -7.10
C ASP A 223 9.90 -17.92 -8.19
N TRP A 224 8.67 -18.23 -8.56
CA TRP A 224 7.90 -17.42 -9.53
C TRP A 224 6.85 -16.60 -8.81
N ASN A 225 6.80 -15.31 -9.14
CA ASN A 225 5.85 -14.34 -8.59
C ASN A 225 5.07 -13.68 -9.73
N ALA A 226 3.78 -13.40 -9.49
CA ALA A 226 2.91 -12.73 -10.44
C ALA A 226 2.04 -11.70 -9.74
N TYR A 227 1.77 -10.59 -10.44
CA TYR A 227 1.04 -9.43 -9.96
C TYR A 227 0.00 -9.02 -11.00
N GLY A 228 -1.24 -8.88 -10.59
CA GLY A 228 -2.33 -8.50 -11.46
C GLY A 228 -3.40 -7.70 -10.74
N ASN A 229 -4.37 -7.21 -11.48
CA ASN A 229 -5.39 -6.31 -10.94
C ASN A 229 -4.75 -5.17 -10.13
N ASN A 230 -3.61 -4.67 -10.61
CA ASN A 230 -2.95 -3.49 -10.10
C ASN A 230 -3.51 -2.27 -10.84
N TYR A 231 -3.77 -1.20 -10.11
CA TYR A 231 -4.34 0.02 -10.64
C TYR A 231 -3.44 1.20 -10.32
N ALA A 232 -3.35 2.16 -11.24
CA ALA A 232 -2.63 3.39 -11.01
C ALA A 232 -3.24 4.14 -9.81
N ASP A 233 -2.41 4.81 -9.00
CA ASP A 233 -2.92 5.81 -8.07
C ASP A 233 -3.29 7.08 -8.85
N PHE A 234 -4.18 7.89 -8.30
CA PHE A 234 -4.58 9.13 -8.96
C PHE A 234 -4.11 10.37 -8.19
N TYR A 235 -3.78 11.40 -8.94
CA TYR A 235 -3.59 12.75 -8.42
C TYR A 235 -4.67 13.68 -8.97
N ILE A 236 -4.88 14.81 -8.31
CA ILE A 236 -5.80 15.84 -8.82
C ILE A 236 -5.09 16.57 -9.95
N GLY A 237 -5.48 16.30 -11.19
CA GLY A 237 -4.81 16.81 -12.37
C GLY A 237 -4.88 18.35 -12.48
N SER A 238 -3.90 18.94 -13.17
CA SER A 238 -3.86 20.37 -13.46
C SER A 238 -5.01 20.87 -14.34
N ASN A 239 -5.63 19.96 -15.09
CA ASN A 239 -6.83 20.27 -15.90
C ASN A 239 -8.11 20.32 -15.07
N THR A 240 -8.06 19.86 -13.85
CA THR A 240 -9.11 20.12 -12.88
C THR A 240 -8.97 21.57 -12.50
N SER A 241 -9.73 22.43 -13.17
CA SER A 241 -9.76 23.85 -12.82
C SER A 241 -10.25 23.97 -11.39
N LEU A 242 -9.33 24.06 -10.43
CA LEU A 242 -9.62 24.38 -9.04
C LEU A 242 -10.07 25.83 -8.95
N ASN A 243 -11.13 26.18 -9.68
CA ASN A 243 -11.71 27.51 -9.70
C ASN A 243 -12.73 27.64 -8.57
N GLY A 244 -12.22 27.66 -7.34
CA GLY A 244 -13.08 27.75 -6.19
C GLY A 244 -13.58 26.38 -5.69
N ASN A 245 -14.83 26.32 -5.27
CA ASN A 245 -15.45 25.08 -4.80
C ASN A 245 -15.76 24.17 -5.99
N SER A 246 -15.08 23.04 -6.05
CA SER A 246 -15.13 22.13 -7.20
C SER A 246 -15.50 20.72 -6.80
N THR A 247 -16.19 20.02 -7.71
CA THR A 247 -16.42 18.57 -7.60
C THR A 247 -15.74 17.89 -8.77
N VAL A 248 -15.00 16.83 -8.49
CA VAL A 248 -14.32 16.00 -9.47
C VAL A 248 -14.93 14.60 -9.44
N ASP A 249 -15.46 14.17 -10.57
CA ASP A 249 -15.86 12.77 -10.78
C ASP A 249 -14.61 11.96 -11.10
N VAL A 250 -14.14 11.21 -10.10
CA VAL A 250 -12.97 10.32 -10.26
C VAL A 250 -13.32 9.19 -11.21
N LYS A 251 -12.50 8.98 -12.22
CA LYS A 251 -12.64 7.89 -13.17
C LYS A 251 -11.90 6.65 -12.69
N ASP A 252 -12.30 5.48 -13.19
CA ASP A 252 -11.56 4.25 -12.93
C ASP A 252 -10.09 4.42 -13.36
N PRO A 253 -9.13 4.18 -12.45
CA PRO A 253 -7.72 4.37 -12.78
C PRO A 253 -7.24 3.33 -13.78
N TRP A 254 -6.18 3.67 -14.50
CA TRP A 254 -5.57 2.76 -15.45
C TRP A 254 -5.18 1.43 -14.79
N LYS A 255 -5.64 0.35 -15.39
CA LYS A 255 -5.29 -0.99 -14.96
C LYS A 255 -3.92 -1.38 -15.53
N ILE A 256 -2.95 -1.52 -14.65
CA ILE A 256 -1.58 -1.89 -15.00
C ILE A 256 -1.56 -3.32 -15.57
N PRO A 257 -0.84 -3.57 -16.66
CA PRO A 257 -0.67 -4.92 -17.20
C PRO A 257 -0.09 -5.90 -16.17
N TRP A 258 -0.37 -7.19 -16.35
CA TRP A 258 0.18 -8.22 -15.49
C TRP A 258 1.71 -8.19 -15.51
N GLY A 259 2.29 -8.24 -14.31
CA GLY A 259 3.71 -8.41 -14.09
C GLY A 259 4.03 -9.79 -13.56
N HIS A 260 5.20 -10.32 -13.88
CA HIS A 260 5.70 -11.55 -13.25
C HIS A 260 7.22 -11.57 -13.23
N GLN A 261 7.77 -12.36 -12.32
CA GLN A 261 9.21 -12.50 -12.15
C GLN A 261 9.53 -13.94 -11.75
N LEU A 262 10.61 -14.48 -12.28
CA LEU A 262 11.21 -15.75 -11.87
C LEU A 262 12.59 -15.50 -11.28
N ASP A 263 12.80 -15.98 -10.06
CA ASP A 263 14.07 -15.92 -9.36
C ASP A 263 14.62 -17.32 -9.19
N LEU A 264 15.94 -17.49 -9.40
CA LEU A 264 16.65 -18.72 -9.13
C LEU A 264 17.67 -18.49 -8.02
N SER A 265 17.75 -19.45 -7.12
CA SER A 265 18.76 -19.44 -6.07
C SER A 265 19.40 -20.81 -5.90
N ALA A 266 20.69 -20.82 -5.59
CA ALA A 266 21.41 -22.03 -5.23
C ALA A 266 22.30 -21.77 -4.01
N SER A 267 22.42 -22.76 -3.15
CA SER A 267 23.40 -22.72 -2.06
C SER A 267 24.06 -24.06 -1.86
N TYR A 268 25.36 -24.01 -1.56
CA TYR A 268 26.12 -25.20 -1.27
C TYR A 268 26.89 -25.04 0.05
N ALA A 269 26.55 -25.90 1.01
CA ALA A 269 27.23 -25.98 2.30
C ALA A 269 28.28 -27.11 2.30
N PHE A 270 29.52 -26.78 2.66
CA PHE A 270 30.65 -27.68 2.69
C PHE A 270 31.52 -27.45 3.93
N LYS A 271 32.41 -28.36 4.19
CA LYS A 271 33.34 -28.30 5.32
C LYS A 271 34.79 -28.44 4.83
N ILE A 272 35.65 -27.55 5.30
CA ILE A 272 37.09 -27.59 5.07
C ILE A 272 37.78 -27.65 6.42
N GLY A 273 38.30 -28.80 6.79
CA GLY A 273 38.83 -29.04 8.14
C GLY A 273 37.75 -28.83 9.20
N ASN A 274 37.96 -27.90 10.13
CA ASN A 274 36.99 -27.53 11.17
C ASN A 274 36.06 -26.39 10.77
N VAL A 275 36.30 -25.72 9.63
CA VAL A 275 35.55 -24.56 9.16
C VAL A 275 34.37 -25.05 8.33
N ARG A 276 33.16 -24.51 8.62
CA ARG A 276 31.98 -24.70 7.80
C ARG A 276 31.76 -23.51 6.92
N ALA A 277 31.62 -23.73 5.62
CA ALA A 277 31.33 -22.65 4.66
C ALA A 277 30.06 -22.92 3.88
N THR A 278 29.38 -21.87 3.48
CA THR A 278 28.24 -21.96 2.57
C THR A 278 28.38 -20.86 1.52
N ILE A 279 28.36 -21.24 0.26
CA ILE A 279 28.27 -20.30 -0.86
C ILE A 279 26.80 -20.20 -1.30
N TYR A 280 26.37 -18.99 -1.60
CA TYR A 280 25.03 -18.67 -2.13
C TYR A 280 25.17 -17.94 -3.45
N GLY A 281 24.37 -18.30 -4.43
CA GLY A 281 24.20 -17.57 -5.67
C GLY A 281 22.73 -17.35 -5.95
N ASN A 282 22.37 -16.13 -6.34
CA ASN A 282 21.00 -15.79 -6.73
C ASN A 282 21.02 -15.08 -8.07
N VAL A 283 20.03 -15.37 -8.88
CA VAL A 283 19.69 -14.64 -10.11
C VAL A 283 18.24 -14.22 -9.97
N ASN A 284 17.98 -12.92 -9.77
CA ASN A 284 16.64 -12.39 -9.73
C ASN A 284 16.23 -11.94 -11.11
N ASN A 285 14.94 -12.09 -11.42
CA ASN A 285 14.36 -11.78 -12.71
C ASN A 285 15.11 -12.47 -13.87
N VAL A 286 15.10 -13.79 -13.89
CA VAL A 286 15.81 -14.63 -14.87
C VAL A 286 15.43 -14.27 -16.31
N TYR A 287 14.17 -13.89 -16.55
CA TYR A 287 13.67 -13.51 -17.88
C TYR A 287 14.12 -12.12 -18.32
N ASP A 288 14.69 -11.30 -17.41
CA ASP A 288 15.02 -9.90 -17.65
C ASP A 288 13.81 -9.08 -18.16
N TYR A 289 12.64 -9.42 -17.62
CA TYR A 289 11.37 -8.82 -18.01
C TYR A 289 11.04 -7.65 -17.08
N ASN A 290 11.03 -6.44 -17.66
CA ASN A 290 10.64 -5.23 -16.92
C ASN A 290 9.13 -5.05 -17.03
N TYR A 291 8.44 -5.17 -15.90
CA TYR A 291 7.01 -4.88 -15.80
C TYR A 291 6.78 -3.58 -15.01
N ILE A 292 5.61 -2.99 -15.21
CA ILE A 292 5.23 -1.78 -14.51
C ILE A 292 4.72 -2.18 -13.11
N MET A 293 5.37 -1.66 -12.07
CA MET A 293 5.02 -1.92 -10.67
C MET A 293 3.99 -0.94 -10.15
N ASP A 294 4.10 0.32 -10.58
CA ASP A 294 3.26 1.41 -10.13
C ASP A 294 3.06 2.44 -11.25
N ALA A 295 1.96 3.17 -11.19
CA ALA A 295 1.60 4.20 -12.15
C ALA A 295 0.74 5.29 -11.53
N GLN A 296 0.73 6.46 -12.13
CA GLN A 296 -0.11 7.59 -11.73
C GLN A 296 -0.89 8.14 -12.92
N CYS A 297 -2.17 8.47 -12.69
CA CYS A 297 -3.05 9.13 -13.65
C CYS A 297 -3.81 10.28 -12.99
N ALA A 298 -4.38 11.19 -13.77
CA ALA A 298 -5.22 12.24 -13.21
C ALA A 298 -6.61 11.71 -12.84
N ALA A 299 -7.17 12.19 -11.75
CA ALA A 299 -8.44 11.72 -11.20
C ALA A 299 -9.62 11.82 -12.17
N ALA A 300 -9.66 12.87 -12.99
CA ALA A 300 -10.74 13.13 -13.92
C ALA A 300 -10.57 12.47 -15.30
N ASP A 301 -9.40 11.90 -15.58
CA ASP A 301 -9.08 11.32 -16.88
C ASP A 301 -9.47 9.85 -16.93
N GLU A 302 -9.89 9.39 -18.10
CA GLU A 302 -10.13 7.96 -18.31
C GLU A 302 -8.85 7.15 -18.09
N GLY A 303 -8.98 5.99 -17.44
CA GLY A 303 -7.88 5.09 -17.11
C GLY A 303 -7.33 4.32 -18.31
N ILE A 304 -6.81 5.04 -19.28
CA ILE A 304 -6.13 4.50 -20.46
C ILE A 304 -4.65 4.88 -20.47
N TRP A 305 -3.83 4.13 -21.20
CA TRP A 305 -2.38 4.36 -21.26
C TRP A 305 -2.00 5.80 -21.63
N GLN A 306 -2.73 6.40 -22.56
CA GLN A 306 -2.47 7.77 -23.04
C GLN A 306 -2.58 8.84 -21.95
N ASN A 307 -3.31 8.56 -20.89
CA ASN A 307 -3.54 9.45 -19.76
C ASN A 307 -2.63 9.12 -18.55
N VAL A 308 -1.72 8.15 -18.68
CA VAL A 308 -0.77 7.82 -17.63
C VAL A 308 0.33 8.87 -17.57
N TYR A 309 0.43 9.53 -16.41
CA TYR A 309 1.41 10.59 -16.18
C TYR A 309 2.82 10.05 -15.90
N ALA A 310 2.90 9.02 -15.07
CA ALA A 310 4.17 8.43 -14.65
C ALA A 310 4.02 6.93 -14.42
N VAL A 311 5.09 6.18 -14.69
CA VAL A 311 5.20 4.76 -14.39
C VAL A 311 6.52 4.45 -13.71
N MET A 312 6.49 3.46 -12.83
CA MET A 312 7.68 2.89 -12.21
C MET A 312 7.84 1.44 -12.65
N TYR A 313 8.98 1.12 -13.24
CA TYR A 313 9.30 -0.22 -13.69
C TYR A 313 9.99 -1.04 -12.60
N SER A 314 9.83 -2.36 -12.67
CA SER A 314 10.63 -3.31 -11.90
C SER A 314 12.10 -3.23 -12.32
N PHE A 315 12.98 -3.75 -11.44
CA PHE A 315 14.38 -3.90 -11.80
C PHE A 315 14.56 -5.04 -12.83
N GLY A 316 15.50 -4.85 -13.75
CA GLY A 316 15.97 -5.91 -14.63
C GLY A 316 16.69 -7.03 -13.86
N ARG A 317 17.32 -7.93 -14.58
CA ARG A 317 18.06 -9.06 -14.00
C ARG A 317 19.19 -8.60 -13.10
N THR A 318 19.27 -9.19 -11.90
CA THR A 318 20.35 -8.93 -10.93
C THR A 318 20.98 -10.23 -10.47
N TYR A 319 22.24 -10.15 -10.05
CA TYR A 319 23.02 -11.29 -9.57
C TYR A 319 23.61 -10.98 -8.20
N THR A 320 23.58 -11.98 -7.31
CA THR A 320 24.21 -11.85 -6.00
C THR A 320 24.98 -13.12 -5.68
N VAL A 321 26.21 -12.98 -5.19
CA VAL A 321 27.01 -14.07 -4.64
C VAL A 321 27.41 -13.72 -3.22
N ARG A 322 27.24 -14.66 -2.29
CA ARG A 322 27.59 -14.50 -0.88
C ARG A 322 28.32 -15.74 -0.37
N LEU A 323 29.41 -15.54 0.36
CA LEU A 323 30.11 -16.57 1.12
C LEU A 323 29.87 -16.34 2.62
N LYS A 324 29.38 -17.38 3.32
CA LYS A 324 29.28 -17.43 4.77
C LYS A 324 30.27 -18.44 5.34
N ILE A 325 31.08 -18.01 6.28
CA ILE A 325 32.09 -18.85 6.96
C ILE A 325 31.76 -18.87 8.45
N ASN A 326 31.73 -20.09 9.04
CA ASN A 326 31.52 -20.27 10.47
C ASN A 326 32.76 -21.04 11.00
N PHE A 327 33.43 -20.47 11.96
CA PHE A 327 34.62 -20.99 12.64
C PHE A 327 34.26 -21.84 13.85
#